data_75ff9935a506b77e61cd9e62655402c5
#
_entry.id   75ff9935a506b77e61cd9e62655402c5
#
_cell.length_a   1.000
_cell.length_b   1.000
_cell.length_c   1.000
_cell.angle_alpha   90.00
_cell.angle_beta   90.00
_cell.angle_gamma   90.00
#
_symmetry.space_group_name_H-M   'P 1'
#
loop_
_entity.id
_entity.type
_entity.pdbx_description
1 polymer ?
#
loop_
_entity_poly.entity_id
_entity_poly.type
_entity_poly.pdbx_seq_one_letter_code
_entity_poly.pdbx_strand_id
1 'polypeptide(L)'
;MSGLFHRLLKPALALAGVTALAGGLSPAASASSHRWVSTHTQALHLSGTRLGRTSSSRRLEISAVLPLRNQSQINGLIEQRTILSHTQVVSRFSPKLSSARSVEAYLRREGFTHLSISGDRLLVTGQATVAQAERAFHTKIDSYRLNGKLVYGNVKTASVPASLSKQVKAVLGLSDVPIGVPKLATASVPDTSGFTPQAVANAYDDSKMPAATKTTVAVIASGDMTSTIANLRYAEKEFQFSQVPVNVIYDGPKAGIVNDNPLTGNLEWDLDTQYSTMVPKAVKALDIYDVGTYTDPEVARGFNLFVSQDKANLLSASLGECDYIAFLDGAMLTTDEALAEGALQGQSTFASTGDNGYACPEVASSGVPEGPPGVSWPSDGYYTTGVGGTTLLADSNGDVEEELAWVGGGGGVSPWETAPPWTLQANPAGQSWQYTNQGGRSVPDVAAVADPDTPVLVYGSTSGSPEGVGGTSVASPVTMGLFASVQTAHDNQLGLASYDFYSLYNKTNPATVENGPTGPVYVPDPDPSPVTGFRDITLGTNGGCVAKPGYDYCTGIGSLQSAALSGAL
;
A
#
# COMPACT_ATOMS: atom_id res chain seq x y z
N MET A 1 47.02 -12.56 3.60
CA MET A 1 47.78 -11.39 3.11
C MET A 1 46.81 -10.25 3.13
N SER A 2 46.89 -9.49 4.19
CA SER A 2 47.34 -8.11 4.35
C SER A 2 46.44 -7.13 3.58
N GLY A 3 45.79 -6.16 4.12
CA GLY A 3 45.93 -5.40 5.35
C GLY A 3 45.60 -3.94 5.08
N LEU A 4 44.98 -3.27 6.06
CA LEU A 4 45.01 -1.82 6.33
C LEU A 4 44.26 -0.89 5.35
N PHE A 5 43.38 0.03 5.79
CA PHE A 5 43.68 1.20 6.61
C PHE A 5 42.44 1.83 7.26
N HIS A 6 42.46 1.92 8.56
CA HIS A 6 41.69 2.89 9.35
C HIS A 6 42.40 4.27 9.29
N ARG A 7 41.65 5.33 9.06
CA ARG A 7 42.06 6.68 9.53
C ARG A 7 40.88 7.43 10.12
N LEU A 8 40.95 7.57 11.43
CA LEU A 8 40.21 8.54 12.24
C LEU A 8 40.78 9.95 12.02
N LEU A 9 39.92 10.93 11.80
CA LEU A 9 40.29 12.35 11.90
C LEU A 9 39.50 12.99 13.07
N LYS A 10 40.22 13.42 14.09
CA LYS A 10 39.72 14.29 15.18
C LYS A 10 39.77 15.75 14.73
N PRO A 11 38.83 16.60 15.13
CA PRO A 11 38.96 18.04 14.91
C PRO A 11 39.78 18.71 16.02
N ALA A 12 40.67 19.60 15.61
CA ALA A 12 41.45 20.45 16.49
C ALA A 12 40.65 21.72 16.84
N LEU A 13 40.61 22.05 18.15
CA LEU A 13 40.20 23.36 18.66
C LEU A 13 41.33 24.38 18.41
N ALA A 14 40.98 25.51 17.81
CA ALA A 14 41.82 26.71 17.83
C ALA A 14 41.07 27.85 18.55
N LEU A 15 41.61 28.28 19.69
CA LEU A 15 41.26 29.52 20.37
C LEU A 15 42.01 30.69 19.69
N ALA A 16 41.32 31.76 19.36
CA ALA A 16 41.96 33.04 19.04
C ALA A 16 41.11 34.21 19.52
N GLY A 17 41.81 35.15 20.10
CA GLY A 17 41.40 36.14 21.04
C GLY A 17 40.53 37.31 20.51
N VAL A 18 40.00 38.00 21.50
CA VAL A 18 39.15 39.17 21.45
C VAL A 18 39.99 40.43 21.17
N THR A 19 39.59 41.22 20.17
CA THR A 19 39.89 42.66 20.13
C THR A 19 38.61 43.43 19.82
N ALA A 20 38.18 44.24 20.75
CA ALA A 20 37.05 45.14 20.65
C ALA A 20 37.44 46.38 19.85
N LEU A 21 36.62 46.71 18.84
CA LEU A 21 36.59 48.04 18.24
C LEU A 21 35.13 48.49 18.16
N ALA A 22 34.83 49.55 18.87
CA ALA A 22 33.54 50.24 18.85
C ALA A 22 33.39 51.05 17.56
N GLY A 23 32.30 50.87 16.88
CA GLY A 23 31.95 51.66 15.67
C GLY A 23 30.52 51.42 15.21
N GLY A 24 29.65 52.42 15.41
CA GLY A 24 28.51 52.72 14.58
C GLY A 24 27.36 51.74 14.50
N LEU A 25 26.30 51.90 15.31
CA LEU A 25 25.00 51.28 15.16
C LEU A 25 24.28 51.82 13.92
N SER A 26 24.32 51.11 12.78
CA SER A 26 23.25 51.12 11.81
C SER A 26 22.34 49.94 12.13
N PRO A 27 21.00 50.11 12.10
CA PRO A 27 20.11 48.96 12.25
C PRO A 27 20.22 48.08 11.00
N ALA A 28 21.08 47.07 11.07
CA ALA A 28 21.02 46.01 10.08
C ALA A 28 19.64 45.33 10.22
N ALA A 29 18.82 45.53 9.21
CA ALA A 29 17.61 44.71 9.01
C ALA A 29 18.07 43.25 9.15
N SER A 30 17.67 42.59 10.23
CA SER A 30 17.86 41.16 10.43
C SER A 30 17.13 40.46 9.31
N ALA A 31 17.83 40.17 8.22
CA ALA A 31 17.42 39.11 7.31
C ALA A 31 17.39 37.83 8.14
N SER A 32 16.23 37.47 8.66
CA SER A 32 16.02 36.17 9.28
C SER A 32 16.33 35.15 8.20
N SER A 33 17.55 34.58 8.25
CA SER A 33 17.88 33.44 7.40
C SER A 33 16.88 32.36 7.75
N HIS A 34 15.91 32.14 6.88
CA HIS A 34 14.93 31.07 7.04
C HIS A 34 15.71 29.78 7.03
N ARG A 35 15.91 29.20 8.20
CA ARG A 35 16.54 27.88 8.32
C ARG A 35 15.57 26.88 7.73
N TRP A 36 15.97 26.20 6.65
CA TRP A 36 15.24 25.13 6.02
C TRP A 36 15.52 23.80 6.71
N VAL A 37 14.50 22.98 6.86
CA VAL A 37 14.57 21.64 7.43
C VAL A 37 14.00 20.66 6.42
N SER A 38 14.75 19.61 6.09
CA SER A 38 14.33 18.57 5.15
C SER A 38 13.10 17.83 5.66
N THR A 39 12.22 17.49 4.73
CA THR A 39 11.09 16.57 4.92
C THR A 39 11.50 15.15 4.54
N HIS A 40 10.59 14.19 4.64
CA HIS A 40 10.81 12.82 4.14
C HIS A 40 10.82 12.73 2.60
N THR A 41 10.24 13.70 1.89
CA THR A 41 10.24 13.70 0.42
C THR A 41 11.63 14.00 -0.10
N GLN A 42 12.31 12.97 -0.55
CA GLN A 42 13.69 13.01 -1.00
C GLN A 42 13.79 13.33 -2.50
N ALA A 43 15.00 13.52 -2.99
CA ALA A 43 15.26 13.67 -4.41
C ALA A 43 15.04 12.33 -5.13
N LEU A 44 14.27 12.37 -6.23
CA LEU A 44 14.07 11.20 -7.09
C LEU A 44 15.17 11.14 -8.18
N HIS A 45 15.76 9.97 -8.32
CA HIS A 45 16.72 9.67 -9.37
C HIS A 45 16.07 8.74 -10.39
N LEU A 46 15.28 9.32 -11.30
CA LEU A 46 14.57 8.57 -12.33
C LEU A 46 15.55 8.05 -13.40
N SER A 47 15.40 6.79 -13.79
CA SER A 47 16.22 6.12 -14.84
C SER A 47 15.95 6.63 -16.27
N GLY A 48 14.91 7.46 -16.44
CA GLY A 48 14.54 8.04 -17.72
C GLY A 48 15.50 9.12 -18.25
N THR A 49 15.37 9.47 -19.54
CA THR A 49 16.14 10.57 -20.14
C THR A 49 15.73 11.92 -19.56
N ARG A 50 16.62 12.58 -18.83
CA ARG A 50 16.41 13.92 -18.29
C ARG A 50 16.31 14.95 -19.42
N LEU A 51 15.22 15.71 -19.45
CA LEU A 51 14.93 16.75 -20.46
C LEU A 51 15.29 18.16 -19.98
N GLY A 52 15.66 18.32 -18.70
CA GLY A 52 15.98 19.60 -18.08
C GLY A 52 14.86 20.09 -17.15
N ARG A 53 14.83 21.40 -16.87
CA ARG A 53 13.90 22.02 -15.92
C ARG A 53 12.45 21.90 -16.40
N THR A 54 11.56 21.50 -15.50
CA THR A 54 10.12 21.56 -15.78
C THR A 54 9.66 23.00 -15.96
N SER A 55 8.70 23.24 -16.87
CA SER A 55 8.16 24.58 -17.09
C SER A 55 7.69 25.21 -15.79
N SER A 56 8.20 26.41 -15.49
CA SER A 56 7.90 27.13 -14.25
C SER A 56 6.41 27.46 -14.07
N SER A 57 5.65 27.50 -15.17
CA SER A 57 4.20 27.78 -15.19
C SER A 57 3.33 26.52 -15.14
N ARG A 58 3.91 25.31 -15.27
CA ARG A 58 3.15 24.04 -15.15
C ARG A 58 2.46 24.01 -13.77
N ARG A 59 1.17 23.68 -13.77
CA ARG A 59 0.40 23.53 -12.53
C ARG A 59 0.58 22.14 -11.96
N LEU A 60 0.72 22.10 -10.64
CA LEU A 60 0.84 20.89 -9.83
C LEU A 60 -0.23 20.93 -8.75
N GLU A 61 -0.71 19.77 -8.36
CA GLU A 61 -1.43 19.58 -7.11
C GLU A 61 -0.46 19.04 -6.06
N ILE A 62 -0.37 19.72 -4.93
CA ILE A 62 0.60 19.42 -3.87
C ILE A 62 -0.15 19.23 -2.57
N SER A 63 0.20 18.16 -1.86
CA SER A 63 -0.28 17.91 -0.50
C SER A 63 0.87 17.97 0.50
N ALA A 64 0.78 18.85 1.48
CA ALA A 64 1.64 18.80 2.66
C ALA A 64 1.06 17.82 3.67
N VAL A 65 1.87 16.86 4.10
CA VAL A 65 1.50 15.76 5.01
C VAL A 65 1.87 16.12 6.44
N LEU A 66 0.91 16.05 7.35
CA LEU A 66 1.11 16.36 8.76
C LEU A 66 1.24 15.06 9.58
N PRO A 67 2.08 15.03 10.63
CA PRO A 67 2.25 13.84 11.45
C PRO A 67 1.05 13.60 12.37
N LEU A 68 0.72 12.35 12.60
CA LEU A 68 -0.19 11.94 13.67
C LEU A 68 0.36 12.32 15.05
N ARG A 69 -0.54 12.42 16.01
CA ARG A 69 -0.22 12.60 17.43
C ARG A 69 -0.28 11.26 18.16
N ASN A 70 0.40 11.18 19.31
CA ASN A 70 0.31 10.02 20.21
C ASN A 70 0.60 8.66 19.52
N GLN A 71 1.44 8.66 18.49
CA GLN A 71 1.78 7.46 17.69
C GLN A 71 2.20 6.27 18.55
N SER A 72 2.92 6.49 19.65
CA SER A 72 3.34 5.43 20.57
C SER A 72 2.20 4.65 21.24
N GLN A 73 0.95 5.13 21.15
CA GLN A 73 -0.22 4.44 21.70
C GLN A 73 -0.94 3.56 20.68
N ILE A 74 -0.68 3.74 19.37
CA ILE A 74 -1.47 3.14 18.28
C ILE A 74 -1.35 1.62 18.33
N ASN A 75 -0.13 1.08 18.28
CA ASN A 75 0.09 -0.37 18.31
C ASN A 75 -0.53 -1.03 19.54
N GLY A 76 -0.37 -0.44 20.71
CA GLY A 76 -0.98 -0.98 21.93
C GLY A 76 -2.50 -0.99 21.92
N LEU A 77 -3.17 -0.07 21.21
CA LEU A 77 -4.61 -0.09 21.03
C LEU A 77 -5.03 -1.17 20.03
N ILE A 78 -4.27 -1.35 18.94
CA ILE A 78 -4.49 -2.42 17.96
C ILE A 78 -4.34 -3.79 18.64
N GLU A 79 -3.27 -4.01 19.39
CA GLU A 79 -3.01 -5.24 20.15
C GLU A 79 -4.10 -5.55 21.19
N GLN A 80 -4.75 -4.52 21.72
CA GLN A 80 -5.91 -4.66 22.61
C GLN A 80 -7.23 -4.81 21.84
N ARG A 81 -7.23 -4.85 20.50
CA ARG A 81 -8.42 -4.86 19.64
C ARG A 81 -9.39 -3.73 20.00
N THR A 82 -8.86 -2.56 20.34
CA THR A 82 -9.65 -1.38 20.71
C THR A 82 -10.05 -0.61 19.48
N ILE A 83 -11.31 -0.73 19.07
CA ILE A 83 -11.88 0.04 17.97
C ILE A 83 -12.41 1.37 18.51
N LEU A 84 -12.00 2.45 17.88
CA LEU A 84 -12.41 3.82 18.21
C LEU A 84 -13.33 4.36 17.11
N SER A 85 -14.32 5.18 17.49
CA SER A 85 -15.08 5.92 16.47
C SER A 85 -14.20 6.94 15.76
N HIS A 86 -14.54 7.28 14.52
CA HIS A 86 -13.85 8.32 13.74
C HIS A 86 -13.63 9.62 14.55
N THR A 87 -14.66 10.09 15.25
CA THR A 87 -14.54 11.29 16.11
C THR A 87 -13.48 11.12 17.22
N GLN A 88 -13.37 9.93 17.82
CA GLN A 88 -12.35 9.65 18.84
C GLN A 88 -10.95 9.61 18.21
N VAL A 89 -10.78 8.99 17.05
CA VAL A 89 -9.52 8.96 16.30
C VAL A 89 -9.08 10.39 15.97
N VAL A 90 -9.94 11.16 15.32
CA VAL A 90 -9.66 12.55 14.93
C VAL A 90 -9.31 13.43 16.14
N SER A 91 -9.98 13.26 17.28
CA SER A 91 -9.70 14.06 18.47
C SER A 91 -8.37 13.70 19.15
N ARG A 92 -7.99 12.42 19.15
CA ARG A 92 -6.81 11.91 19.89
C ARG A 92 -5.55 11.82 19.04
N PHE A 93 -5.66 11.40 17.79
CA PHE A 93 -4.54 11.00 16.94
C PHE A 93 -4.29 11.92 15.74
N SER A 94 -5.32 12.39 15.06
CA SER A 94 -5.15 13.28 13.90
C SER A 94 -4.44 14.60 14.27
N PRO A 95 -3.78 15.25 13.32
CA PRO A 95 -3.13 16.53 13.54
C PRO A 95 -4.07 17.60 14.12
N LYS A 96 -3.55 18.53 14.92
CA LYS A 96 -4.37 19.64 15.44
C LYS A 96 -4.82 20.53 14.28
N LEU A 97 -6.09 20.97 14.31
CA LEU A 97 -6.60 21.90 13.29
C LEU A 97 -5.77 23.19 13.21
N SER A 98 -5.22 23.66 14.33
CA SER A 98 -4.32 24.81 14.34
C SER A 98 -3.05 24.59 13.56
N SER A 99 -2.49 23.35 13.59
CA SER A 99 -1.32 22.97 12.79
C SER A 99 -1.66 22.96 11.30
N ALA A 100 -2.77 22.31 10.91
CA ALA A 100 -3.22 22.28 9.52
C ALA A 100 -3.49 23.69 8.97
N ARG A 101 -4.15 24.55 9.75
CA ARG A 101 -4.37 25.97 9.37
C ARG A 101 -3.07 26.79 9.26
N SER A 102 -2.04 26.49 10.06
CA SER A 102 -0.73 27.12 9.96
C SER A 102 -0.04 26.74 8.64
N VAL A 103 -0.12 25.47 8.24
CA VAL A 103 0.40 24.98 6.96
C VAL A 103 -0.41 25.59 5.81
N GLU A 104 -1.73 25.58 5.88
CA GLU A 104 -2.61 26.21 4.89
C GLU A 104 -2.26 27.70 4.69
N ALA A 105 -2.10 28.45 5.79
CA ALA A 105 -1.73 29.85 5.74
C ALA A 105 -0.34 30.08 5.13
N TYR A 106 0.61 29.17 5.37
CA TYR A 106 1.92 29.19 4.71
C TYR A 106 1.78 28.99 3.21
N LEU A 107 1.10 27.91 2.76
CA LEU A 107 0.92 27.62 1.33
C LEU A 107 0.21 28.78 0.62
N ARG A 108 -0.80 29.38 1.25
CA ARG A 108 -1.49 30.56 0.72
C ARG A 108 -0.54 31.75 0.50
N ARG A 109 0.37 32.02 1.44
CA ARG A 109 1.39 33.08 1.28
C ARG A 109 2.37 32.80 0.16
N GLU A 110 2.67 31.49 -0.09
CA GLU A 110 3.51 31.07 -1.21
C GLU A 110 2.78 31.09 -2.56
N GLY A 111 1.49 31.45 -2.57
CA GLY A 111 0.69 31.65 -3.78
C GLY A 111 -0.11 30.42 -4.23
N PHE A 112 -0.27 29.43 -3.35
CA PHE A 112 -1.13 28.28 -3.61
C PHE A 112 -2.61 28.70 -3.62
N THR A 113 -3.39 28.06 -4.48
CA THR A 113 -4.84 28.25 -4.66
C THR A 113 -5.59 26.95 -4.41
N HIS A 114 -6.91 27.00 -4.33
CA HIS A 114 -7.80 25.85 -4.11
C HIS A 114 -7.34 25.01 -2.91
N LEU A 115 -6.96 25.68 -1.82
CA LEU A 115 -6.49 25.03 -0.60
C LEU A 115 -7.63 24.31 0.12
N SER A 116 -7.38 23.08 0.53
CA SER A 116 -8.27 22.24 1.34
C SER A 116 -7.49 21.53 2.46
N ILE A 117 -8.20 21.18 3.52
CA ILE A 117 -7.70 20.35 4.61
C ILE A 117 -8.56 19.09 4.64
N SER A 118 -7.95 17.89 4.65
CA SER A 118 -8.67 16.62 4.76
C SER A 118 -9.49 16.53 6.06
N GLY A 119 -10.49 15.65 6.09
CA GLY A 119 -11.39 15.50 7.25
C GLY A 119 -10.66 15.14 8.54
N ASP A 120 -9.65 14.29 8.43
CA ASP A 120 -8.73 13.89 9.50
C ASP A 120 -7.60 14.90 9.73
N ARG A 121 -7.44 15.90 8.87
CA ARG A 121 -6.40 16.95 8.93
C ARG A 121 -4.99 16.45 8.65
N LEU A 122 -4.85 15.25 8.11
CA LEU A 122 -3.55 14.68 7.73
C LEU A 122 -2.95 15.42 6.53
N LEU A 123 -3.80 15.81 5.56
CA LEU A 123 -3.38 16.46 4.32
C LEU A 123 -3.86 17.91 4.25
N VAL A 124 -2.93 18.78 3.80
CA VAL A 124 -3.26 20.15 3.35
C VAL A 124 -2.89 20.24 1.87
N THR A 125 -3.90 20.18 1.02
CA THR A 125 -3.75 20.10 -0.44
C THR A 125 -4.03 21.45 -1.09
N GLY A 126 -3.31 21.77 -2.16
CA GLY A 126 -3.53 22.99 -2.94
C GLY A 126 -2.83 22.95 -4.29
N GLN A 127 -3.28 23.84 -5.20
CA GLN A 127 -2.71 23.97 -6.54
C GLN A 127 -1.66 25.09 -6.59
N ALA A 128 -0.54 24.79 -7.23
CA ALA A 128 0.58 25.72 -7.41
C ALA A 128 1.21 25.57 -8.79
N THR A 129 1.95 26.58 -9.23
CA THR A 129 2.89 26.43 -10.34
C THR A 129 4.19 25.76 -9.85
N VAL A 130 4.96 25.17 -10.75
CA VAL A 130 6.30 24.62 -10.45
C VAL A 130 7.16 25.68 -9.74
N ALA A 131 7.16 26.92 -10.22
CA ALA A 131 7.93 28.00 -9.58
C ALA A 131 7.49 28.28 -8.13
N GLN A 132 6.19 28.18 -7.83
CA GLN A 132 5.66 28.35 -6.48
C GLN A 132 6.03 27.16 -5.59
N ALA A 133 5.88 25.92 -6.09
CA ALA A 133 6.25 24.70 -5.37
C ALA A 133 7.76 24.65 -5.03
N GLU A 134 8.63 24.97 -6.01
CA GLU A 134 10.07 25.02 -5.80
C GLU A 134 10.48 26.06 -4.74
N ARG A 135 9.80 27.19 -4.69
CA ARG A 135 10.04 28.22 -3.69
C ARG A 135 9.52 27.78 -2.32
N ALA A 136 8.28 27.27 -2.26
CA ALA A 136 7.64 26.87 -1.01
C ALA A 136 8.38 25.71 -0.31
N PHE A 137 8.92 24.77 -1.08
CA PHE A 137 9.57 23.58 -0.55
C PHE A 137 11.07 23.53 -0.77
N HIS A 138 11.67 24.65 -1.15
CA HIS A 138 13.12 24.79 -1.35
C HIS A 138 13.73 23.67 -2.18
N THR A 139 13.02 23.17 -3.16
CA THR A 139 13.36 22.05 -4.05
C THR A 139 13.59 22.51 -5.49
N LYS A 140 13.82 21.56 -6.38
CA LYS A 140 13.93 21.75 -7.83
C LYS A 140 13.24 20.60 -8.54
N ILE A 141 12.53 20.89 -9.64
CA ILE A 141 11.72 19.92 -10.38
C ILE A 141 12.20 19.88 -11.83
N ASP A 142 12.57 18.69 -12.29
CA ASP A 142 13.00 18.43 -13.65
C ASP A 142 12.01 17.51 -14.38
N SER A 143 12.00 17.61 -15.70
CA SER A 143 11.22 16.75 -16.58
C SER A 143 12.09 15.63 -17.15
N TYR A 144 11.47 14.48 -17.32
CA TYR A 144 12.08 13.27 -17.83
C TYR A 144 11.20 12.61 -18.90
N ARG A 145 11.82 11.86 -19.79
CA ARG A 145 11.13 10.89 -20.65
C ARG A 145 11.39 9.50 -20.08
N LEU A 146 10.37 8.94 -19.45
CA LEU A 146 10.40 7.60 -18.84
C LEU A 146 9.43 6.71 -19.64
N ASN A 147 9.94 5.63 -20.26
CA ASN A 147 9.15 4.71 -21.08
C ASN A 147 8.24 5.41 -22.12
N GLY A 148 8.79 6.42 -22.81
CA GLY A 148 8.06 7.22 -23.79
C GLY A 148 7.15 8.30 -23.23
N LYS A 149 6.78 8.25 -21.93
CA LYS A 149 5.96 9.25 -21.25
C LYS A 149 6.78 10.44 -20.75
N LEU A 150 6.17 11.62 -20.75
CA LEU A 150 6.74 12.83 -20.16
C LEU A 150 6.31 12.93 -18.70
N VAL A 151 7.25 12.74 -17.78
CA VAL A 151 7.02 12.85 -16.34
C VAL A 151 7.91 13.93 -15.73
N TYR A 152 7.64 14.32 -14.48
CA TYR A 152 8.52 15.17 -13.70
C TYR A 152 8.82 14.54 -12.33
N GLY A 153 9.90 15.03 -11.71
CA GLY A 153 10.27 14.65 -10.34
C GLY A 153 11.18 15.68 -9.72
N ASN A 154 11.15 15.77 -8.39
CA ASN A 154 12.05 16.65 -7.66
C ASN A 154 13.46 16.07 -7.62
N VAL A 155 14.45 16.87 -8.01
CA VAL A 155 15.88 16.51 -8.02
C VAL A 155 16.64 17.00 -6.78
N LYS A 156 15.91 17.53 -5.81
CA LYS A 156 16.42 17.95 -4.51
C LYS A 156 15.38 17.65 -3.45
N THR A 157 15.82 17.16 -2.30
CA THR A 157 14.96 16.90 -1.13
C THR A 157 14.11 18.12 -0.81
N ALA A 158 12.81 17.91 -0.63
CA ALA A 158 11.89 18.97 -0.23
C ALA A 158 12.17 19.39 1.22
N SER A 159 12.12 20.69 1.46
CA SER A 159 12.39 21.28 2.78
C SER A 159 11.36 22.34 3.11
N VAL A 160 11.07 22.51 4.38
CA VAL A 160 10.14 23.54 4.89
C VAL A 160 10.87 24.50 5.84
N PRO A 161 10.35 25.73 6.06
CA PRO A 161 10.88 26.62 7.10
C PRO A 161 10.90 25.92 8.46
N ALA A 162 11.92 26.17 9.28
CA ALA A 162 12.08 25.56 10.59
C ALA A 162 10.85 25.70 11.51
N SER A 163 10.07 26.77 11.34
CA SER A 163 8.79 26.98 12.05
C SER A 163 7.72 25.93 11.73
N LEU A 164 7.81 25.25 10.57
CA LEU A 164 6.88 24.23 10.12
C LEU A 164 7.45 22.82 10.21
N SER A 165 8.72 22.63 10.58
CA SER A 165 9.39 21.33 10.54
C SER A 165 8.75 20.25 11.42
N LYS A 166 8.01 20.64 12.46
CA LYS A 166 7.23 19.71 13.31
C LYS A 166 5.79 19.52 12.82
N GLN A 167 5.38 20.24 11.78
CA GLN A 167 4.01 20.22 11.26
C GLN A 167 3.92 19.61 9.86
N VAL A 168 5.01 19.54 9.12
CA VAL A 168 5.06 18.96 7.78
C VAL A 168 6.09 17.84 7.78
N LYS A 169 5.64 16.62 7.53
CA LYS A 169 6.46 15.41 7.53
C LYS A 169 6.92 15.05 6.13
N ALA A 170 6.02 15.15 5.15
CA ALA A 170 6.29 14.90 3.73
C ALA A 170 5.55 15.90 2.85
N VAL A 171 5.86 15.91 1.56
CA VAL A 171 5.23 16.73 0.53
C VAL A 171 4.97 15.86 -0.69
N LEU A 172 3.71 15.56 -0.98
CA LEU A 172 3.28 14.80 -2.15
C LEU A 172 3.03 15.71 -3.36
N GLY A 173 3.16 15.14 -4.57
CA GLY A 173 2.89 15.83 -5.85
C GLY A 173 4.11 16.56 -6.42
N LEU A 174 5.30 16.36 -5.88
CA LEU A 174 6.57 16.81 -6.46
C LEU A 174 7.09 15.85 -7.56
N SER A 175 6.39 14.73 -7.76
CA SER A 175 6.55 13.75 -8.84
C SER A 175 5.17 13.41 -9.42
N ASP A 176 5.14 13.05 -10.72
CA ASP A 176 3.98 12.46 -11.41
C ASP A 176 4.35 11.15 -12.12
N VAL A 177 5.31 10.45 -11.57
CA VAL A 177 5.63 9.08 -12.04
C VAL A 177 4.41 8.21 -11.75
N PRO A 178 3.86 7.53 -12.78
CA PRO A 178 2.71 6.65 -12.56
C PRO A 178 3.14 5.38 -11.83
N ILE A 179 2.31 4.94 -10.90
CA ILE A 179 2.43 3.61 -10.30
C ILE A 179 2.27 2.55 -11.40
N GLY A 180 3.05 1.49 -11.32
CA GLY A 180 2.84 0.32 -12.16
C GLY A 180 1.53 -0.38 -11.76
N VAL A 181 0.62 -0.54 -12.70
CA VAL A 181 -0.47 -1.52 -12.52
C VAL A 181 0.14 -2.87 -12.86
N PRO A 182 0.01 -3.90 -12.03
CA PRO A 182 0.36 -5.25 -12.42
C PRO A 182 -0.27 -5.54 -13.78
N LYS A 183 0.51 -6.04 -14.74
CA LYS A 183 -0.08 -6.49 -15.99
C LYS A 183 -0.89 -7.73 -15.64
N LEU A 184 -2.22 -7.63 -15.70
CA LEU A 184 -3.05 -8.82 -15.69
C LEU A 184 -2.47 -9.83 -16.69
N ALA A 185 -2.03 -10.95 -16.19
CA ALA A 185 -1.62 -12.04 -17.04
C ALA A 185 -2.90 -12.69 -17.57
N THR A 186 -3.18 -12.50 -18.87
CA THR A 186 -4.23 -13.24 -19.54
C THR A 186 -3.81 -14.71 -19.64
N ALA A 187 -4.73 -15.60 -19.30
CA ALA A 187 -4.50 -17.04 -19.31
C ALA A 187 -3.96 -17.53 -20.65
N SER A 188 -3.00 -18.42 -20.61
CA SER A 188 -2.55 -19.20 -21.77
C SER A 188 -3.49 -20.37 -22.12
N VAL A 189 -4.53 -20.61 -21.29
CA VAL A 189 -5.57 -21.64 -21.44
C VAL A 189 -6.78 -21.10 -22.19
N PRO A 190 -7.64 -21.96 -22.80
CA PRO A 190 -8.84 -21.49 -23.50
C PRO A 190 -9.75 -20.63 -22.61
N ASP A 191 -10.31 -19.56 -23.16
CA ASP A 191 -11.08 -18.48 -22.53
C ASP A 191 -12.20 -18.88 -21.55
N THR A 192 -12.54 -20.16 -21.46
CA THR A 192 -13.66 -20.67 -20.64
C THR A 192 -13.23 -21.61 -19.52
N SER A 193 -11.94 -21.88 -19.36
CA SER A 193 -11.42 -22.70 -18.26
C SER A 193 -10.88 -21.79 -17.17
N GLY A 194 -11.56 -21.73 -16.03
CA GLY A 194 -11.16 -20.93 -14.87
C GLY A 194 -12.20 -21.05 -13.75
N PHE A 195 -11.86 -20.50 -12.60
CA PHE A 195 -12.72 -20.55 -11.42
C PHE A 195 -13.76 -19.44 -11.44
N THR A 196 -15.03 -19.81 -11.24
CA THR A 196 -16.10 -18.85 -10.94
C THR A 196 -15.95 -18.31 -9.51
N PRO A 197 -16.60 -17.18 -9.17
CA PRO A 197 -16.60 -16.70 -7.77
C PRO A 197 -17.15 -17.72 -6.77
N GLN A 198 -18.10 -18.58 -7.18
CA GLN A 198 -18.59 -19.69 -6.34
C GLN A 198 -17.53 -20.75 -6.11
N ALA A 199 -16.77 -21.14 -7.15
CA ALA A 199 -15.70 -22.13 -7.02
C ALA A 199 -14.59 -21.60 -6.10
N VAL A 200 -14.22 -20.30 -6.23
CA VAL A 200 -13.26 -19.65 -5.32
C VAL A 200 -13.80 -19.64 -3.88
N ALA A 201 -15.06 -19.28 -3.65
CA ALA A 201 -15.66 -19.32 -2.32
C ALA A 201 -15.67 -20.73 -1.72
N ASN A 202 -15.85 -21.76 -2.53
CA ASN A 202 -15.76 -23.17 -2.07
C ASN A 202 -14.33 -23.54 -1.73
N ALA A 203 -13.35 -23.20 -2.56
CA ALA A 203 -11.94 -23.54 -2.35
C ALA A 203 -11.38 -22.97 -1.03
N TYR A 204 -11.92 -21.86 -0.57
CA TYR A 204 -11.50 -21.17 0.66
C TYR A 204 -12.52 -21.23 1.80
N ASP A 205 -13.44 -22.20 1.74
CA ASP A 205 -14.42 -22.49 2.80
C ASP A 205 -15.45 -21.35 3.04
N ASP A 206 -15.49 -20.34 2.19
CA ASP A 206 -16.40 -19.20 2.35
C ASP A 206 -17.85 -19.54 2.04
N SER A 207 -18.11 -20.58 1.23
CA SER A 207 -19.46 -21.07 0.98
C SER A 207 -20.21 -21.46 2.27
N LYS A 208 -19.49 -21.80 3.34
CA LYS A 208 -20.02 -22.12 4.67
C LYS A 208 -20.33 -20.88 5.52
N MET A 209 -19.85 -19.70 5.11
CA MET A 209 -20.04 -18.45 5.83
C MET A 209 -21.37 -17.78 5.49
N PRO A 210 -21.92 -16.89 6.33
CA PRO A 210 -22.98 -15.99 5.92
C PRO A 210 -22.49 -15.03 4.82
N ALA A 211 -23.40 -14.58 3.95
CA ALA A 211 -23.08 -13.50 2.99
C ALA A 211 -22.68 -12.21 3.74
N ALA A 212 -21.70 -11.48 3.22
CA ALA A 212 -21.10 -10.33 3.91
C ALA A 212 -21.97 -9.05 3.93
N THR A 213 -23.28 -9.20 4.12
CA THR A 213 -24.29 -8.14 3.99
C THR A 213 -24.18 -7.01 5.04
N LYS A 214 -23.34 -7.16 6.06
CA LYS A 214 -23.08 -6.09 7.04
C LYS A 214 -21.81 -5.31 6.73
N THR A 215 -20.93 -5.81 5.87
CA THR A 215 -19.60 -5.26 5.60
C THR A 215 -19.61 -4.48 4.29
N THR A 216 -19.17 -3.23 4.32
CA THR A 216 -18.89 -2.43 3.13
C THR A 216 -17.43 -2.68 2.72
N VAL A 217 -17.23 -3.07 1.47
CA VAL A 217 -15.91 -3.25 0.87
C VAL A 217 -15.59 -2.08 -0.06
N ALA A 218 -14.31 -1.84 -0.28
CA ALA A 218 -13.84 -0.79 -1.17
C ALA A 218 -12.71 -1.27 -2.08
N VAL A 219 -12.55 -0.60 -3.22
CA VAL A 219 -11.41 -0.76 -4.12
C VAL A 219 -10.85 0.61 -4.50
N ILE A 220 -9.53 0.70 -4.73
CA ILE A 220 -8.91 1.85 -5.39
C ILE A 220 -8.92 1.59 -6.90
N ALA A 221 -9.44 2.54 -7.66
CA ALA A 221 -9.50 2.46 -9.11
C ALA A 221 -9.15 3.80 -9.76
N SER A 222 -9.01 3.82 -11.08
CA SER A 222 -8.73 5.03 -11.83
C SER A 222 -9.46 5.01 -13.18
N GLY A 223 -10.07 6.13 -13.55
CA GLY A 223 -10.71 6.33 -14.84
C GLY A 223 -12.24 6.40 -14.79
N ASP A 224 -12.90 6.18 -15.92
CA ASP A 224 -14.35 6.17 -15.98
C ASP A 224 -14.91 4.79 -15.57
N MET A 225 -15.58 4.73 -14.44
CA MET A 225 -16.15 3.50 -13.88
C MET A 225 -17.47 3.09 -14.55
N THR A 226 -17.94 3.78 -15.59
CA THR A 226 -19.24 3.48 -16.23
C THR A 226 -19.29 2.07 -16.83
N SER A 227 -18.26 1.68 -17.58
CA SER A 227 -18.16 0.33 -18.15
C SER A 227 -17.93 -0.72 -17.08
N THR A 228 -17.05 -0.49 -16.11
CA THR A 228 -16.80 -1.41 -14.99
C THR A 228 -18.09 -1.71 -14.21
N ILE A 229 -18.89 -0.69 -13.90
CA ILE A 229 -20.19 -0.91 -13.23
C ILE A 229 -21.15 -1.70 -14.14
N ALA A 230 -21.18 -1.42 -15.44
CA ALA A 230 -22.01 -2.18 -16.37
C ALA A 230 -21.57 -3.66 -16.48
N ASN A 231 -20.26 -3.91 -16.52
CA ASN A 231 -19.68 -5.25 -16.54
C ASN A 231 -19.96 -6.01 -15.24
N LEU A 232 -19.85 -5.33 -14.09
CA LEU A 232 -20.23 -5.92 -12.81
C LEU A 232 -21.71 -6.35 -12.80
N ARG A 233 -22.64 -5.50 -13.31
CA ARG A 233 -24.07 -5.85 -13.41
C ARG A 233 -24.30 -7.05 -14.32
N TYR A 234 -23.53 -7.15 -15.41
CA TYR A 234 -23.58 -8.29 -16.31
C TYR A 234 -23.05 -9.57 -15.64
N ALA A 235 -21.90 -9.49 -14.97
CA ALA A 235 -21.31 -10.60 -14.24
C ALA A 235 -22.22 -11.11 -13.11
N GLU A 236 -22.81 -10.21 -12.31
CA GLU A 236 -23.78 -10.57 -11.26
C GLU A 236 -24.94 -11.39 -11.84
N LYS A 237 -25.45 -11.02 -13.01
CA LYS A 237 -26.53 -11.75 -13.69
C LYS A 237 -26.05 -13.11 -14.18
N GLU A 238 -24.93 -13.18 -14.90
CA GLU A 238 -24.43 -14.42 -15.51
C GLU A 238 -23.95 -15.44 -14.45
N PHE A 239 -23.31 -14.99 -13.38
CA PHE A 239 -22.92 -15.82 -12.24
C PHE A 239 -24.05 -16.01 -11.20
N GLN A 240 -25.24 -15.46 -11.44
CA GLN A 240 -26.44 -15.61 -10.60
C GLN A 240 -26.30 -15.02 -9.18
N PHE A 241 -25.62 -13.89 -9.06
CA PHE A 241 -25.56 -13.11 -7.82
C PHE A 241 -26.59 -11.97 -7.80
N SER A 242 -26.95 -11.53 -6.60
CA SER A 242 -27.74 -10.31 -6.41
C SER A 242 -26.88 -9.07 -6.65
N GLN A 243 -27.49 -8.03 -7.22
CA GLN A 243 -26.82 -6.76 -7.44
C GLN A 243 -26.45 -6.09 -6.10
N VAL A 244 -25.20 -5.64 -5.99
CA VAL A 244 -24.71 -4.91 -4.81
C VAL A 244 -24.80 -3.38 -5.03
N PRO A 245 -25.10 -2.57 -3.99
CA PRO A 245 -25.01 -1.12 -4.10
C PRO A 245 -23.56 -0.68 -4.41
N VAL A 246 -23.39 0.22 -5.39
CA VAL A 246 -22.07 0.76 -5.78
C VAL A 246 -22.06 2.27 -5.62
N ASN A 247 -21.02 2.79 -4.98
CA ASN A 247 -20.74 4.22 -4.86
C ASN A 247 -19.38 4.52 -5.48
N VAL A 248 -19.31 5.50 -6.39
CA VAL A 248 -18.03 6.01 -6.90
C VAL A 248 -17.67 7.29 -6.16
N ILE A 249 -16.50 7.30 -5.55
CA ILE A 249 -15.99 8.37 -4.69
C ILE A 249 -14.72 8.92 -5.34
N TYR A 250 -14.78 10.17 -5.80
CA TYR A 250 -13.68 10.78 -6.55
C TYR A 250 -12.71 11.51 -5.61
N ASP A 251 -11.41 11.31 -5.83
CA ASP A 251 -10.37 12.18 -5.28
C ASP A 251 -10.26 13.45 -6.14
N GLY A 252 -11.03 14.48 -5.79
CA GLY A 252 -11.06 15.73 -6.50
C GLY A 252 -12.23 15.87 -7.50
N PRO A 253 -12.15 16.86 -8.43
CA PRO A 253 -13.24 17.12 -9.36
C PRO A 253 -13.37 16.03 -10.43
N LYS A 254 -14.57 15.49 -10.60
CA LYS A 254 -14.91 14.50 -11.64
C LYS A 254 -14.49 14.90 -13.07
N ALA A 255 -14.26 16.19 -13.34
CA ALA A 255 -13.90 16.71 -14.66
C ALA A 255 -12.47 16.37 -15.14
N GLY A 256 -11.63 15.81 -14.28
CA GLY A 256 -10.24 15.38 -14.60
C GLY A 256 -10.08 13.89 -14.88
N ILE A 257 -11.17 13.13 -14.86
CA ILE A 257 -11.12 11.68 -15.07
C ILE A 257 -10.82 11.41 -16.55
N VAL A 258 -9.71 10.72 -16.77
CA VAL A 258 -9.33 10.23 -18.10
C VAL A 258 -10.26 9.07 -18.46
N ASN A 259 -10.99 9.19 -19.57
CA ASN A 259 -11.76 8.09 -20.13
C ASN A 259 -10.76 7.00 -20.55
N ASP A 260 -10.91 5.82 -20.00
CA ASP A 260 -10.11 4.61 -20.15
C ASP A 260 -8.75 4.66 -19.46
N ASN A 261 -8.46 3.64 -18.64
CA ASN A 261 -7.12 3.44 -18.13
C ASN A 261 -6.21 2.98 -19.30
N PRO A 262 -5.26 3.80 -19.76
CA PRO A 262 -4.43 3.45 -20.91
C PRO A 262 -3.46 2.28 -20.62
N LEU A 263 -3.37 1.80 -19.37
CA LEU A 263 -2.39 0.79 -18.96
C LEU A 263 -2.97 -0.63 -19.00
N THR A 264 -4.25 -0.83 -18.68
CA THR A 264 -4.84 -2.18 -18.55
C THR A 264 -6.22 -2.33 -19.19
N GLY A 265 -6.82 -1.25 -19.72
CA GLY A 265 -8.27 -1.24 -19.97
C GLY A 265 -9.04 -1.33 -18.65
N ASN A 266 -10.35 -1.64 -18.73
CA ASN A 266 -11.16 -1.76 -17.52
C ASN A 266 -11.07 -3.13 -16.83
N LEU A 267 -10.36 -4.10 -17.41
CA LEU A 267 -10.37 -5.50 -16.94
C LEU A 267 -9.86 -5.65 -15.51
N GLU A 268 -8.88 -4.82 -15.10
CA GLU A 268 -8.41 -4.77 -13.70
C GLU A 268 -9.54 -4.40 -12.74
N TRP A 269 -10.28 -3.33 -13.06
CA TRP A 269 -11.38 -2.87 -12.21
C TRP A 269 -12.60 -3.78 -12.27
N ASP A 270 -12.81 -4.46 -13.41
CA ASP A 270 -13.82 -5.51 -13.56
C ASP A 270 -13.51 -6.69 -12.63
N LEU A 271 -12.25 -7.15 -12.60
CA LEU A 271 -11.77 -8.16 -11.67
C LEU A 271 -12.00 -7.75 -10.21
N ASP A 272 -11.47 -6.58 -9.82
CA ASP A 272 -11.54 -6.08 -8.45
C ASP A 272 -12.99 -6.00 -7.94
N THR A 273 -13.88 -5.42 -8.76
CA THR A 273 -15.29 -5.24 -8.37
C THR A 273 -16.06 -6.55 -8.32
N GLN A 274 -15.78 -7.48 -9.26
CA GLN A 274 -16.48 -8.77 -9.33
C GLN A 274 -16.08 -9.69 -8.18
N TYR A 275 -14.76 -9.87 -7.92
CA TYR A 275 -14.31 -10.83 -6.91
C TYR A 275 -14.45 -10.31 -5.48
N SER A 276 -14.27 -9.01 -5.24
CA SER A 276 -14.50 -8.43 -3.91
C SER A 276 -15.97 -8.50 -3.45
N THR A 277 -16.91 -8.62 -4.38
CA THR A 277 -18.34 -8.61 -4.05
C THR A 277 -19.02 -9.97 -4.17
N MET A 278 -18.56 -10.83 -5.09
CA MET A 278 -19.20 -12.12 -5.37
C MET A 278 -18.59 -13.29 -4.58
N VAL A 279 -17.30 -13.26 -4.24
CA VAL A 279 -16.70 -14.28 -3.36
C VAL A 279 -17.41 -14.31 -2.01
N PRO A 280 -17.66 -13.18 -1.32
CA PRO A 280 -18.44 -13.18 -0.07
C PRO A 280 -19.96 -13.33 -0.30
N LYS A 281 -20.40 -13.70 -1.47
CA LYS A 281 -21.79 -13.92 -1.94
C LYS A 281 -22.63 -12.65 -2.04
N ALA A 282 -22.41 -11.68 -1.23
CA ALA A 282 -22.93 -10.31 -1.27
C ALA A 282 -22.17 -9.45 -0.26
N VAL A 283 -22.17 -8.15 -0.46
CA VAL A 283 -21.65 -7.16 0.49
C VAL A 283 -22.71 -6.09 0.77
N LYS A 284 -22.54 -5.33 1.84
CA LYS A 284 -23.46 -4.23 2.16
C LYS A 284 -23.43 -3.15 1.07
N ALA A 285 -22.25 -2.79 0.60
CA ALA A 285 -22.00 -1.89 -0.52
C ALA A 285 -20.56 -2.07 -1.02
N LEU A 286 -20.32 -1.69 -2.26
CA LEU A 286 -19.01 -1.49 -2.86
C LEU A 286 -18.76 0.00 -3.02
N ASP A 287 -17.71 0.52 -2.38
CA ASP A 287 -17.21 1.87 -2.56
C ASP A 287 -15.98 1.85 -3.49
N ILE A 288 -16.01 2.56 -4.61
CA ILE A 288 -14.89 2.69 -5.55
C ILE A 288 -14.23 4.05 -5.32
N TYR A 289 -13.01 4.07 -4.80
CA TYR A 289 -12.21 5.27 -4.63
C TYR A 289 -11.42 5.54 -5.92
N ASP A 290 -11.94 6.44 -6.75
CA ASP A 290 -11.36 6.80 -8.03
C ASP A 290 -10.33 7.92 -7.87
N VAL A 291 -9.05 7.58 -8.15
CA VAL A 291 -7.90 8.46 -7.90
C VAL A 291 -7.37 9.18 -9.15
N GLY A 292 -8.08 9.14 -10.26
CA GLY A 292 -7.78 9.97 -11.44
C GLY A 292 -6.63 9.45 -12.30
N THR A 293 -5.38 9.84 -12.07
CA THR A 293 -4.25 9.54 -12.97
C THR A 293 -3.32 8.43 -12.50
N TYR A 294 -3.57 7.85 -11.34
CA TYR A 294 -2.85 6.69 -10.81
C TYR A 294 -1.36 6.95 -10.55
N THR A 295 -1.08 8.05 -9.87
CA THR A 295 0.25 8.39 -9.37
C THR A 295 0.32 8.19 -7.85
N ASP A 296 1.53 8.04 -7.30
CA ASP A 296 1.75 7.88 -5.86
C ASP A 296 1.00 8.90 -5.00
N PRO A 297 1.05 10.21 -5.34
CA PRO A 297 0.33 11.21 -4.56
C PRO A 297 -1.19 11.01 -4.58
N GLU A 298 -1.74 10.56 -5.70
CA GLU A 298 -3.19 10.34 -5.84
C GLU A 298 -3.63 9.08 -5.13
N VAL A 299 -2.87 8.01 -5.24
CA VAL A 299 -3.13 6.76 -4.52
C VAL A 299 -3.03 6.97 -3.01
N ALA A 300 -2.00 7.67 -2.52
CA ALA A 300 -1.88 7.99 -1.09
C ALA A 300 -3.06 8.86 -0.60
N ARG A 301 -3.59 9.78 -1.44
CA ARG A 301 -4.82 10.52 -1.12
C ARG A 301 -6.07 9.63 -1.15
N GLY A 302 -6.12 8.64 -2.05
CA GLY A 302 -7.18 7.63 -2.09
C GLY A 302 -7.29 6.85 -0.79
N PHE A 303 -6.16 6.37 -0.26
CA PHE A 303 -6.09 5.74 1.06
C PHE A 303 -6.54 6.69 2.18
N ASN A 304 -6.08 7.94 2.16
CA ASN A 304 -6.52 8.93 3.13
C ASN A 304 -8.02 9.21 3.04
N LEU A 305 -8.58 9.24 1.83
CA LEU A 305 -10.01 9.44 1.61
C LEU A 305 -10.84 8.28 2.16
N PHE A 306 -10.42 7.03 1.94
CA PHE A 306 -11.03 5.83 2.52
C PHE A 306 -11.08 5.92 4.05
N VAL A 307 -9.97 6.25 4.67
CA VAL A 307 -9.86 6.34 6.14
C VAL A 307 -10.66 7.52 6.68
N SER A 308 -10.51 8.72 6.11
CA SER A 308 -11.12 9.95 6.62
C SER A 308 -12.64 10.00 6.44
N GLN A 309 -13.21 9.21 5.51
CA GLN A 309 -14.66 9.09 5.35
C GLN A 309 -15.27 8.03 6.27
N ASP A 310 -14.52 7.03 6.70
CA ASP A 310 -14.95 5.95 7.62
C ASP A 310 -16.28 5.29 7.18
N LYS A 311 -16.41 5.01 5.85
CA LYS A 311 -17.63 4.43 5.26
C LYS A 311 -17.50 2.95 4.96
N ALA A 312 -16.36 2.53 4.43
CA ALA A 312 -16.05 1.14 4.15
C ALA A 312 -15.20 0.52 5.25
N ASN A 313 -15.40 -0.76 5.50
CA ASN A 313 -14.69 -1.53 6.52
C ASN A 313 -13.35 -2.07 5.98
N LEU A 314 -13.34 -2.45 4.70
CA LEU A 314 -12.22 -3.12 4.05
C LEU A 314 -11.91 -2.44 2.73
N LEU A 315 -10.64 -2.41 2.35
CA LEU A 315 -10.15 -1.88 1.08
C LEU A 315 -9.21 -2.89 0.42
N SER A 316 -9.41 -3.14 -0.90
CA SER A 316 -8.43 -3.82 -1.75
C SER A 316 -7.74 -2.85 -2.69
N ALA A 317 -6.43 -3.03 -2.87
CA ALA A 317 -5.59 -2.26 -3.75
C ALA A 317 -4.77 -3.20 -4.66
N SER A 318 -5.25 -3.40 -5.89
CA SER A 318 -4.59 -4.21 -6.92
C SER A 318 -3.64 -3.33 -7.72
N LEU A 319 -2.58 -2.88 -7.07
CA LEU A 319 -1.59 -1.97 -7.62
C LEU A 319 -0.26 -2.12 -6.89
N GLY A 320 0.83 -1.74 -7.56
CA GLY A 320 2.11 -1.75 -6.88
C GLY A 320 3.25 -1.16 -7.69
N GLU A 321 4.23 -0.68 -6.97
CA GLU A 321 5.53 -0.27 -7.48
C GLU A 321 6.63 -0.69 -6.51
N CYS A 322 7.88 -0.54 -6.92
CA CYS A 322 8.99 -0.76 -6.00
C CYS A 322 8.90 0.15 -4.78
N ASP A 323 8.93 -0.44 -3.59
CA ASP A 323 8.80 0.22 -2.29
C ASP A 323 9.73 1.43 -2.12
N TYR A 324 10.94 1.40 -2.71
CA TYR A 324 11.87 2.52 -2.60
C TYR A 324 11.38 3.82 -3.24
N ILE A 325 10.52 3.75 -4.28
CA ILE A 325 9.99 4.95 -4.96
C ILE A 325 9.01 5.64 -4.02
N ALA A 326 8.02 4.90 -3.51
CA ALA A 326 7.05 5.40 -2.55
C ALA A 326 7.69 5.89 -1.24
N PHE A 327 8.81 5.25 -0.82
CA PHE A 327 9.62 5.74 0.30
C PHE A 327 10.24 7.11 0.00
N LEU A 328 10.85 7.27 -1.19
CA LEU A 328 11.57 8.51 -1.54
C LEU A 328 10.62 9.69 -1.74
N ASP A 329 9.48 9.50 -2.36
CA ASP A 329 8.54 10.59 -2.64
C ASP A 329 7.60 10.92 -1.47
N GLY A 330 7.53 10.03 -0.47
CA GLY A 330 6.77 10.18 0.77
C GLY A 330 5.36 9.58 0.72
N ALA A 331 5.00 8.85 -0.34
CA ALA A 331 3.71 8.16 -0.45
C ALA A 331 3.58 7.04 0.60
N MET A 332 4.60 6.19 0.75
CA MET A 332 4.65 5.14 1.78
C MET A 332 4.32 5.71 3.16
N LEU A 333 5.08 6.68 3.60
CA LEU A 333 4.86 7.33 4.90
C LEU A 333 3.46 7.95 5.04
N THR A 334 2.93 8.54 3.97
CA THR A 334 1.60 9.17 3.99
C THR A 334 0.51 8.13 4.15
N THR A 335 0.64 7.01 3.46
CA THR A 335 -0.29 5.89 3.53
C THR A 335 -0.28 5.25 4.92
N ASP A 336 0.91 5.06 5.51
CA ASP A 336 1.02 4.55 6.88
C ASP A 336 0.38 5.47 7.92
N GLU A 337 0.58 6.78 7.81
CA GLU A 337 -0.09 7.74 8.71
C GLU A 337 -1.62 7.66 8.55
N ALA A 338 -2.15 7.51 7.33
CA ALA A 338 -3.58 7.36 7.11
C ALA A 338 -4.09 6.01 7.63
N LEU A 339 -3.45 4.90 7.25
CA LEU A 339 -3.88 3.56 7.63
C LEU A 339 -3.73 3.27 9.12
N ALA A 340 -2.85 3.99 9.83
CA ALA A 340 -2.80 3.98 11.30
C ALA A 340 -4.13 4.46 11.92
N GLU A 341 -4.73 5.51 11.37
CA GLU A 341 -6.07 5.95 11.78
C GLU A 341 -7.15 4.93 11.41
N GLY A 342 -7.05 4.35 10.19
CA GLY A 342 -7.95 3.29 9.72
C GLY A 342 -7.93 2.07 10.64
N ALA A 343 -6.74 1.60 11.02
CA ALA A 343 -6.59 0.47 11.95
C ALA A 343 -7.23 0.75 13.31
N LEU A 344 -7.13 1.98 13.83
CA LEU A 344 -7.82 2.39 15.05
C LEU A 344 -9.35 2.45 14.90
N GLN A 345 -9.87 2.62 13.68
CA GLN A 345 -11.29 2.61 13.34
C GLN A 345 -11.82 1.19 13.05
N GLY A 346 -10.94 0.18 13.06
CA GLY A 346 -11.28 -1.21 12.71
C GLY A 346 -11.32 -1.46 11.21
N GLN A 347 -10.75 -0.56 10.40
CA GLN A 347 -10.60 -0.75 8.97
C GLN A 347 -9.36 -1.59 8.65
N SER A 348 -9.43 -2.39 7.58
CA SER A 348 -8.29 -3.16 7.08
C SER A 348 -8.09 -2.95 5.59
N THR A 349 -6.83 -2.96 5.17
CA THR A 349 -6.42 -2.83 3.77
C THR A 349 -5.68 -4.09 3.34
N PHE A 350 -6.03 -4.56 2.14
CA PHE A 350 -5.38 -5.66 1.44
C PHE A 350 -4.72 -5.11 0.18
N ALA A 351 -3.51 -5.56 -0.13
CA ALA A 351 -2.82 -5.11 -1.33
C ALA A 351 -2.04 -6.25 -1.98
N SER A 352 -2.08 -6.29 -3.31
CA SER A 352 -1.36 -7.26 -4.12
C SER A 352 0.15 -7.07 -4.01
N THR A 353 0.92 -8.17 -3.86
CA THR A 353 2.38 -8.12 -3.72
C THR A 353 3.15 -8.01 -5.04
N GLY A 354 2.44 -8.04 -6.17
CA GLY A 354 3.03 -7.97 -7.51
C GLY A 354 3.22 -9.34 -8.17
N ASP A 355 3.52 -9.30 -9.49
CA ASP A 355 3.48 -10.46 -10.39
C ASP A 355 4.87 -10.78 -11.00
N ASN A 356 5.94 -10.31 -10.38
CA ASN A 356 7.32 -10.49 -10.86
C ASN A 356 8.16 -11.38 -9.92
N GLY A 357 7.51 -12.24 -9.13
CA GLY A 357 8.18 -13.06 -8.14
C GLY A 357 8.95 -12.19 -7.13
N TYR A 358 10.17 -12.59 -6.79
CA TYR A 358 11.02 -11.88 -5.82
C TYR A 358 11.61 -10.55 -6.35
N ALA A 359 11.42 -10.25 -7.64
CA ALA A 359 11.98 -9.05 -8.24
C ALA A 359 11.04 -7.87 -8.05
N CYS A 360 11.62 -6.75 -7.65
CA CYS A 360 10.91 -5.49 -7.66
C CYS A 360 10.47 -5.14 -9.09
N PRO A 361 9.22 -4.78 -9.33
CA PRO A 361 8.76 -4.38 -10.66
C PRO A 361 9.36 -3.02 -11.02
N GLU A 362 10.65 -2.96 -11.39
CA GLU A 362 11.07 -1.83 -12.21
C GLU A 362 10.24 -1.92 -13.50
N VAL A 363 9.84 -0.77 -14.04
CA VAL A 363 9.04 -0.68 -15.27
C VAL A 363 9.84 -1.35 -16.41
N ALA A 364 9.85 -2.68 -16.39
CA ALA A 364 10.59 -3.50 -17.34
C ALA A 364 9.83 -3.51 -18.66
N SER A 365 10.48 -3.01 -19.69
CA SER A 365 9.97 -3.05 -21.07
C SER A 365 9.93 -4.47 -21.66
N SER A 366 10.43 -5.49 -20.95
CA SER A 366 10.72 -6.82 -21.50
C SER A 366 9.84 -7.96 -20.99
N GLY A 367 9.05 -7.77 -19.92
CA GLY A 367 8.22 -8.84 -19.35
C GLY A 367 9.01 -9.98 -18.66
N VAL A 368 10.32 -9.80 -18.47
CA VAL A 368 11.19 -10.70 -17.69
C VAL A 368 11.45 -10.00 -16.36
N PRO A 369 11.47 -10.71 -15.19
CA PRO A 369 11.87 -10.14 -13.92
C PRO A 369 13.31 -9.62 -13.99
N GLU A 370 13.50 -8.36 -14.29
CA GLU A 370 14.78 -7.67 -14.32
C GLU A 370 14.73 -6.51 -13.35
N GLY A 371 15.01 -6.77 -12.09
CA GLY A 371 15.12 -5.76 -11.05
C GLY A 371 15.94 -6.29 -9.87
N PRO A 372 16.43 -5.42 -8.98
CA PRO A 372 16.97 -5.87 -7.71
C PRO A 372 15.88 -6.60 -6.93
N PRO A 373 16.24 -7.55 -6.06
CA PRO A 373 15.29 -8.10 -5.10
C PRO A 373 14.61 -6.97 -4.32
N GLY A 374 13.29 -7.03 -4.20
CA GLY A 374 12.52 -5.98 -3.52
C GLY A 374 11.06 -6.40 -3.42
N VAL A 375 10.28 -5.58 -2.75
CA VAL A 375 8.85 -5.78 -2.56
C VAL A 375 8.06 -4.62 -3.13
N SER A 376 6.76 -4.81 -3.28
CA SER A 376 5.87 -3.79 -3.82
C SER A 376 5.21 -3.00 -2.71
N TRP A 377 5.25 -1.66 -2.80
CA TRP A 377 4.32 -0.81 -2.10
C TRP A 377 2.99 -0.75 -2.89
N PRO A 378 1.80 -0.75 -2.23
CA PRO A 378 1.56 -0.59 -0.79
C PRO A 378 1.43 -1.89 0.00
N SER A 379 1.74 -3.05 -0.59
CA SER A 379 1.59 -4.34 0.11
C SER A 379 2.50 -4.47 1.34
N ASP A 380 3.67 -3.84 1.31
CA ASP A 380 4.62 -3.79 2.43
C ASP A 380 4.31 -2.71 3.47
N GLY A 381 3.23 -1.92 3.30
CA GLY A 381 2.84 -0.89 4.27
C GLY A 381 2.65 -1.45 5.68
N TYR A 382 2.99 -0.64 6.69
CA TYR A 382 2.99 -1.05 8.10
C TYR A 382 1.63 -1.58 8.59
N TYR A 383 0.53 -1.00 8.10
CA TYR A 383 -0.86 -1.36 8.45
C TYR A 383 -1.61 -2.05 7.30
N THR A 384 -0.91 -2.45 6.25
CA THR A 384 -1.47 -3.17 5.11
C THR A 384 -1.33 -4.69 5.31
N THR A 385 -2.27 -5.45 4.79
CA THR A 385 -2.14 -6.90 4.62
C THR A 385 -1.67 -7.18 3.21
N GLY A 386 -0.42 -7.61 3.04
CA GLY A 386 0.15 -7.99 1.75
C GLY A 386 -0.36 -9.36 1.32
N VAL A 387 -0.92 -9.45 0.11
CA VAL A 387 -1.51 -10.69 -0.42
C VAL A 387 -0.68 -11.21 -1.59
N GLY A 388 -0.07 -12.36 -1.39
CA GLY A 388 0.73 -13.10 -2.38
C GLY A 388 -0.13 -13.98 -3.30
N GLY A 389 0.53 -14.64 -4.24
CA GLY A 389 -0.12 -15.46 -5.25
C GLY A 389 0.14 -16.95 -5.11
N THR A 390 -0.91 -17.75 -5.38
CA THR A 390 -0.82 -19.21 -5.44
C THR A 390 -1.30 -19.76 -6.78
N THR A 391 -0.81 -20.97 -7.13
CA THR A 391 -1.37 -21.85 -8.15
C THR A 391 -2.37 -22.77 -7.44
N LEU A 392 -3.66 -22.63 -7.76
CA LEU A 392 -4.73 -23.41 -7.14
C LEU A 392 -5.12 -24.58 -8.05
N LEU A 393 -4.83 -25.79 -7.63
CA LEU A 393 -5.28 -27.02 -8.31
C LEU A 393 -6.58 -27.50 -7.66
N ALA A 394 -7.68 -27.30 -8.36
CA ALA A 394 -9.02 -27.65 -7.90
C ALA A 394 -9.90 -28.04 -9.08
N ASP A 395 -11.00 -28.72 -8.82
CA ASP A 395 -12.02 -28.96 -9.83
C ASP A 395 -12.88 -27.69 -10.08
N SER A 396 -13.80 -27.78 -11.05
CA SER A 396 -14.69 -26.67 -11.42
C SER A 396 -15.65 -26.22 -10.31
N ASN A 397 -15.82 -27.02 -9.26
CA ASN A 397 -16.62 -26.67 -8.09
C ASN A 397 -15.79 -26.04 -6.96
N GLY A 398 -14.46 -26.03 -7.09
CA GLY A 398 -13.53 -25.55 -6.08
C GLY A 398 -13.14 -26.61 -5.06
N ASP A 399 -13.34 -27.90 -5.34
CA ASP A 399 -12.78 -28.97 -4.50
C ASP A 399 -11.28 -29.05 -4.73
N VAL A 400 -10.51 -28.64 -3.72
CA VAL A 400 -9.06 -28.41 -3.84
C VAL A 400 -8.31 -29.73 -3.74
N GLU A 401 -7.46 -29.98 -4.74
CA GLU A 401 -6.50 -31.10 -4.74
C GLU A 401 -5.17 -30.66 -4.12
N GLU A 402 -4.65 -29.48 -4.52
CA GLU A 402 -3.40 -28.93 -4.03
C GLU A 402 -3.37 -27.41 -4.23
N GLU A 403 -2.60 -26.69 -3.42
CA GLU A 403 -2.32 -25.26 -3.59
C GLU A 403 -0.83 -25.04 -3.39
N LEU A 404 -0.18 -24.33 -4.35
CA LEU A 404 1.27 -24.12 -4.38
C LEU A 404 1.60 -22.65 -4.47
N ALA A 405 2.80 -22.23 -4.05
CA ALA A 405 3.29 -20.89 -4.33
C ALA A 405 3.42 -20.67 -5.83
N TRP A 406 2.83 -19.59 -6.32
CA TRP A 406 2.96 -19.19 -7.73
C TRP A 406 4.32 -18.52 -7.98
N VAL A 407 5.00 -18.90 -9.07
CA VAL A 407 6.32 -18.36 -9.42
C VAL A 407 6.32 -16.85 -9.66
N GLY A 408 5.19 -16.29 -10.10
CA GLY A 408 5.00 -14.86 -10.29
C GLY A 408 4.65 -14.09 -9.01
N GLY A 409 4.25 -14.78 -7.93
CA GLY A 409 3.81 -14.13 -6.69
C GLY A 409 4.92 -13.30 -6.03
N GLY A 410 4.65 -12.00 -5.81
CA GLY A 410 5.60 -11.10 -5.14
C GLY A 410 5.83 -11.48 -3.69
N GLY A 411 7.07 -11.31 -3.21
CA GLY A 411 7.39 -11.55 -1.80
C GLY A 411 8.85 -11.34 -1.47
N GLY A 412 9.11 -11.03 -0.21
CA GLY A 412 10.45 -10.71 0.29
C GLY A 412 10.41 -9.83 1.53
N VAL A 413 11.43 -8.99 1.70
CA VAL A 413 11.55 -8.08 2.86
C VAL A 413 11.89 -6.68 2.37
N SER A 414 11.07 -5.71 2.75
CA SER A 414 11.34 -4.29 2.52
C SER A 414 12.52 -3.82 3.38
N PRO A 415 13.52 -3.18 2.80
CA PRO A 415 14.54 -2.48 3.56
C PRO A 415 14.11 -1.07 3.97
N TRP A 416 12.97 -0.59 3.48
CA TRP A 416 12.49 0.78 3.62
C TRP A 416 11.38 0.91 4.65
N GLU A 417 10.58 -0.16 4.85
CA GLU A 417 9.50 -0.20 5.82
C GLU A 417 9.86 -1.09 7.02
N THR A 418 9.45 -0.67 8.21
CA THR A 418 9.69 -1.41 9.44
C THR A 418 8.61 -2.45 9.69
N ALA A 419 9.00 -3.61 10.23
CA ALA A 419 8.05 -4.65 10.58
C ALA A 419 7.18 -4.22 11.79
N PRO A 420 5.85 -4.36 11.72
CA PRO A 420 4.99 -4.23 12.88
C PRO A 420 5.35 -5.26 13.96
N PRO A 421 5.18 -4.94 15.26
CA PRO A 421 5.57 -5.85 16.35
C PRO A 421 4.95 -7.25 16.25
N TRP A 422 3.72 -7.34 15.76
CA TRP A 422 3.00 -8.62 15.62
C TRP A 422 3.56 -9.53 14.52
N THR A 423 4.26 -8.99 13.52
CA THR A 423 4.85 -9.79 12.43
C THR A 423 6.24 -10.33 12.79
N LEU A 424 6.94 -9.72 13.78
CA LEU A 424 8.34 -10.05 14.10
C LEU A 424 8.56 -11.50 14.53
N GLN A 425 7.57 -12.13 15.16
CA GLN A 425 7.72 -13.51 15.64
C GLN A 425 7.66 -14.53 14.49
N ALA A 426 6.88 -14.25 13.45
CA ALA A 426 6.78 -15.10 12.27
C ALA A 426 7.95 -14.89 11.30
N ASN A 427 8.62 -13.74 11.36
CA ASN A 427 9.72 -13.42 10.45
C ASN A 427 10.89 -14.39 10.64
N PRO A 428 11.25 -15.23 9.64
CA PRO A 428 12.28 -16.26 9.78
C PRO A 428 13.65 -15.62 9.99
N ALA A 429 14.11 -15.61 11.25
CA ALA A 429 15.46 -15.25 11.59
C ALA A 429 16.43 -16.21 10.90
N GLY A 430 17.25 -15.74 9.96
CA GLY A 430 18.32 -16.51 9.36
C GLY A 430 18.17 -16.85 7.88
N GLN A 431 17.08 -16.51 7.21
CA GLN A 431 17.14 -16.39 5.76
C GLN A 431 17.95 -15.13 5.43
N SER A 432 19.16 -15.33 4.92
CA SER A 432 20.03 -14.24 4.48
C SER A 432 19.51 -13.64 3.18
N TRP A 433 18.48 -12.82 3.28
CA TRP A 433 18.14 -11.88 2.22
C TRP A 433 19.29 -10.86 2.12
N GLN A 434 19.82 -10.60 0.95
CA GLN A 434 21.05 -9.79 0.77
C GLN A 434 20.97 -8.37 1.34
N TYR A 435 19.77 -7.90 1.68
CA TYR A 435 19.48 -6.53 2.06
C TYR A 435 18.77 -6.39 3.40
N THR A 436 18.58 -7.48 4.17
CA THR A 436 17.85 -7.39 5.44
C THR A 436 18.71 -6.88 6.58
N ASN A 437 18.29 -5.75 7.11
CA ASN A 437 18.39 -5.55 8.55
C ASN A 437 17.27 -6.40 9.18
N GLN A 438 17.56 -7.16 10.23
CA GLN A 438 16.52 -7.79 11.06
C GLN A 438 15.49 -6.71 11.46
N GLY A 439 14.19 -6.95 11.17
CA GLY A 439 13.12 -6.01 11.48
C GLY A 439 12.56 -5.23 10.28
N GLY A 440 12.97 -5.55 9.04
CA GLY A 440 12.29 -5.07 7.84
C GLY A 440 10.93 -5.74 7.65
N ARG A 441 9.97 -5.01 7.05
CA ARG A 441 8.63 -5.53 6.75
C ARG A 441 8.70 -6.66 5.73
N SER A 442 8.27 -7.85 6.13
CA SER A 442 8.22 -9.02 5.25
C SER A 442 6.81 -9.19 4.66
N VAL A 443 6.74 -9.56 3.39
CA VAL A 443 5.52 -9.87 2.64
C VAL A 443 5.73 -11.14 1.81
N PRO A 444 4.62 -11.84 1.46
CA PRO A 444 3.23 -11.57 1.81
C PRO A 444 2.91 -11.91 3.26
N ASP A 445 1.74 -11.46 3.74
CA ASP A 445 1.16 -11.91 5.01
C ASP A 445 0.36 -13.19 4.81
N VAL A 446 -0.40 -13.23 3.73
CA VAL A 446 -1.25 -14.35 3.28
C VAL A 446 -1.21 -14.43 1.76
N ALA A 447 -1.78 -15.49 1.17
CA ALA A 447 -1.84 -15.65 -0.27
C ALA A 447 -3.20 -16.22 -0.71
N ALA A 448 -3.51 -16.08 -2.00
CA ALA A 448 -4.67 -16.72 -2.64
C ALA A 448 -4.41 -16.96 -4.13
N VAL A 449 -5.36 -17.61 -4.82
CA VAL A 449 -5.28 -17.90 -6.26
C VAL A 449 -4.86 -16.68 -7.07
N ALA A 450 -3.85 -16.86 -7.92
CA ALA A 450 -3.23 -15.79 -8.72
C ALA A 450 -2.65 -16.29 -10.06
N ASP A 451 -2.27 -17.57 -10.15
CA ASP A 451 -1.59 -18.09 -11.32
C ASP A 451 -2.50 -18.02 -12.56
N PRO A 452 -2.06 -17.36 -13.67
CA PRO A 452 -2.82 -17.34 -14.90
C PRO A 452 -3.01 -18.71 -15.55
N ASP A 453 -2.25 -19.74 -15.16
CA ASP A 453 -2.47 -21.12 -15.60
C ASP A 453 -3.62 -21.81 -14.82
N THR A 454 -4.06 -21.22 -13.71
CA THR A 454 -5.25 -21.60 -12.92
C THR A 454 -6.14 -20.36 -12.69
N PRO A 455 -6.65 -19.74 -13.78
CA PRO A 455 -7.23 -18.40 -13.76
C PRO A 455 -8.59 -18.34 -13.07
N VAL A 456 -9.01 -17.14 -12.75
CA VAL A 456 -10.40 -16.84 -12.41
C VAL A 456 -11.14 -16.25 -13.62
N LEU A 457 -12.46 -16.41 -13.68
CA LEU A 457 -13.30 -15.95 -14.79
C LEU A 457 -13.85 -14.55 -14.52
N VAL A 458 -13.56 -13.60 -15.41
CA VAL A 458 -13.97 -12.19 -15.32
C VAL A 458 -14.74 -11.77 -16.56
N TYR A 459 -15.86 -11.08 -16.38
CA TYR A 459 -16.58 -10.46 -17.48
C TYR A 459 -16.04 -9.03 -17.73
N GLY A 460 -15.21 -8.87 -18.77
CA GLY A 460 -14.67 -7.58 -19.22
C GLY A 460 -15.58 -6.82 -20.18
N SER A 461 -16.79 -7.36 -20.48
CA SER A 461 -17.79 -6.73 -21.34
C SER A 461 -19.21 -7.16 -20.96
N THR A 462 -20.22 -6.40 -21.44
CA THR A 462 -21.65 -6.72 -21.24
C THR A 462 -22.19 -7.73 -22.25
N SER A 463 -21.32 -8.48 -22.89
CA SER A 463 -21.69 -9.53 -23.89
C SER A 463 -20.52 -10.51 -24.05
N GLY A 464 -20.86 -11.77 -24.41
CA GLY A 464 -19.84 -12.80 -24.66
C GLY A 464 -19.52 -13.67 -23.46
N SER A 465 -18.37 -14.35 -23.54
CA SER A 465 -17.86 -15.24 -22.50
C SER A 465 -16.94 -14.46 -21.54
N PRO A 466 -16.76 -14.96 -20.31
CA PRO A 466 -15.76 -14.40 -19.42
C PRO A 466 -14.34 -14.71 -19.91
N GLU A 467 -13.39 -13.93 -19.49
CA GLU A 467 -11.95 -14.10 -19.75
C GLU A 467 -11.27 -14.73 -18.54
N GLY A 468 -10.30 -15.62 -18.77
CA GLY A 468 -9.43 -16.15 -17.73
C GLY A 468 -8.37 -15.13 -17.34
N VAL A 469 -8.31 -14.76 -16.06
CA VAL A 469 -7.42 -13.73 -15.53
C VAL A 469 -6.63 -14.28 -14.35
N GLY A 470 -5.35 -13.93 -14.27
CA GLY A 470 -4.44 -14.21 -13.16
C GLY A 470 -3.71 -12.94 -12.69
N GLY A 471 -2.86 -13.10 -11.69
CA GLY A 471 -2.10 -12.04 -11.02
C GLY A 471 -2.44 -11.94 -9.55
N THR A 472 -1.56 -11.36 -8.74
CA THR A 472 -1.86 -11.05 -7.34
C THR A 472 -2.99 -10.02 -7.20
N SER A 473 -3.33 -9.35 -8.30
CA SER A 473 -4.56 -8.56 -8.46
C SER A 473 -5.86 -9.39 -8.28
N VAL A 474 -5.83 -10.71 -8.53
CA VAL A 474 -6.91 -11.65 -8.17
C VAL A 474 -6.89 -11.93 -6.68
N ALA A 475 -5.70 -12.23 -6.15
CA ALA A 475 -5.53 -12.69 -4.76
C ALA A 475 -6.01 -11.64 -3.74
N SER A 476 -5.74 -10.35 -3.98
CA SER A 476 -6.09 -9.27 -3.06
C SER A 476 -7.60 -9.10 -2.86
N PRO A 477 -8.44 -8.88 -3.92
CA PRO A 477 -9.89 -8.75 -3.75
C PRO A 477 -10.56 -10.05 -3.31
N VAL A 478 -10.03 -11.23 -3.68
CA VAL A 478 -10.48 -12.53 -3.18
C VAL A 478 -10.29 -12.59 -1.66
N THR A 479 -9.07 -12.34 -1.17
CA THR A 479 -8.76 -12.38 0.27
C THR A 479 -9.57 -11.37 1.06
N MET A 480 -9.76 -10.15 0.53
CA MET A 480 -10.63 -9.15 1.14
C MET A 480 -12.08 -9.63 1.20
N GLY A 481 -12.60 -10.25 0.13
CA GLY A 481 -13.94 -10.82 0.09
C GLY A 481 -14.15 -11.93 1.13
N LEU A 482 -13.19 -12.85 1.24
CA LEU A 482 -13.18 -13.89 2.28
C LEU A 482 -13.23 -13.27 3.69
N PHE A 483 -12.40 -12.27 3.94
CA PHE A 483 -12.38 -11.60 5.24
C PHE A 483 -13.65 -10.75 5.48
N ALA A 484 -14.34 -10.28 4.43
CA ALA A 484 -15.62 -9.58 4.56
C ALA A 484 -16.72 -10.48 5.13
N SER A 485 -16.74 -11.77 4.77
CA SER A 485 -17.63 -12.76 5.36
C SER A 485 -17.31 -12.98 6.84
N VAL A 486 -16.02 -13.06 7.18
CA VAL A 486 -15.55 -13.17 8.58
C VAL A 486 -15.93 -11.92 9.38
N GLN A 487 -15.67 -10.72 8.87
CA GLN A 487 -16.05 -9.46 9.52
C GLN A 487 -17.56 -9.37 9.76
N THR A 488 -18.37 -9.78 8.77
CA THR A 488 -19.84 -9.80 8.92
C THR A 488 -20.29 -10.75 10.03
N ALA A 489 -19.67 -11.91 10.16
CA ALA A 489 -19.97 -12.87 11.23
C ALA A 489 -19.64 -12.32 12.62
N HIS A 490 -18.67 -11.43 12.71
CA HIS A 490 -18.22 -10.75 13.93
C HIS A 490 -18.76 -9.30 14.05
N ASP A 491 -19.85 -8.95 13.36
CA ASP A 491 -20.49 -7.63 13.42
C ASP A 491 -19.53 -6.45 13.12
N ASN A 492 -18.51 -6.66 12.30
CA ASN A 492 -17.41 -5.73 11.99
C ASN A 492 -16.66 -5.25 13.25
N GLN A 493 -16.51 -6.12 14.25
CA GLN A 493 -15.79 -5.82 15.49
C GLN A 493 -14.38 -6.44 15.54
N LEU A 494 -13.93 -7.08 14.48
CA LEU A 494 -12.52 -7.44 14.33
C LEU A 494 -11.73 -6.16 14.01
N GLY A 495 -10.49 -6.11 14.39
CA GLY A 495 -9.62 -4.97 14.14
C GLY A 495 -8.87 -5.08 12.82
N LEU A 496 -7.58 -4.77 12.88
CA LEU A 496 -6.66 -4.86 11.76
C LEU A 496 -6.41 -6.34 11.38
N ALA A 497 -6.72 -6.71 10.14
CA ALA A 497 -6.63 -8.09 9.65
C ALA A 497 -5.24 -8.71 9.85
N SER A 498 -4.17 -8.01 9.47
CA SER A 498 -2.81 -8.52 9.66
C SER A 498 -2.49 -8.80 11.13
N TYR A 499 -2.94 -7.96 12.07
CA TYR A 499 -2.79 -8.23 13.51
C TYR A 499 -3.51 -9.51 13.92
N ASP A 500 -4.75 -9.71 13.47
CA ASP A 500 -5.54 -10.89 13.80
C ASP A 500 -4.88 -12.17 13.27
N PHE A 501 -4.40 -12.15 12.03
CA PHE A 501 -3.74 -13.29 11.39
C PHE A 501 -2.44 -13.68 12.13
N TYR A 502 -1.57 -12.71 12.38
CA TYR A 502 -0.33 -12.97 13.12
C TYR A 502 -0.56 -13.29 14.59
N SER A 503 -1.64 -12.80 15.20
CA SER A 503 -2.02 -13.17 16.57
C SER A 503 -2.34 -14.66 16.68
N LEU A 504 -3.06 -15.23 15.70
CA LEU A 504 -3.32 -16.65 15.61
C LEU A 504 -2.04 -17.45 15.33
N TYR A 505 -1.24 -17.00 14.37
CA TYR A 505 0.04 -17.63 14.04
C TYR A 505 0.97 -17.69 15.24
N ASN A 506 1.22 -16.57 15.89
CA ASN A 506 2.15 -16.45 17.03
C ASN A 506 1.67 -17.23 18.27
N LYS A 507 0.35 -17.37 18.44
CA LYS A 507 -0.23 -18.20 19.50
C LYS A 507 0.00 -19.68 19.24
N THR A 508 -0.07 -20.12 17.99
CA THR A 508 0.14 -21.52 17.58
C THR A 508 1.63 -21.85 17.52
N ASN A 509 2.44 -20.94 17.00
CA ASN A 509 3.87 -21.10 16.73
C ASN A 509 4.67 -20.00 17.45
N PRO A 510 4.80 -20.04 18.79
CA PRO A 510 5.50 -18.98 19.52
C PRO A 510 6.99 -19.01 19.24
N ALA A 511 7.56 -17.88 18.81
CA ALA A 511 8.99 -17.75 18.61
C ALA A 511 9.76 -17.79 19.96
N THR A 512 10.95 -18.37 19.95
CA THR A 512 11.91 -18.21 21.06
C THR A 512 12.54 -16.83 21.00
N VAL A 513 12.63 -16.13 22.13
CA VAL A 513 13.24 -14.79 22.20
C VAL A 513 14.66 -14.91 22.73
N GLU A 514 15.65 -14.50 21.95
CA GLU A 514 17.05 -14.43 22.32
C GLU A 514 17.50 -12.98 22.54
N ASN A 515 18.51 -12.76 23.39
CA ASN A 515 19.09 -11.43 23.59
C ASN A 515 20.14 -11.13 22.52
N GLY A 516 19.78 -10.30 21.56
CA GLY A 516 20.71 -9.76 20.55
C GLY A 516 21.42 -8.48 21.02
N PRO A 517 22.48 -8.07 20.31
CA PRO A 517 23.25 -6.87 20.67
C PRO A 517 22.47 -5.56 20.56
N THR A 518 21.38 -5.54 19.81
CA THR A 518 20.53 -4.35 19.54
C THR A 518 19.11 -4.48 20.08
N GLY A 519 18.78 -5.59 20.77
CA GLY A 519 17.44 -5.86 21.30
C GLY A 519 17.06 -7.34 21.15
N PRO A 520 15.79 -7.69 21.42
CA PRO A 520 15.30 -9.06 21.29
C PRO A 520 15.39 -9.54 19.84
N VAL A 521 15.86 -10.78 19.66
CA VAL A 521 15.86 -11.50 18.39
C VAL A 521 14.85 -12.63 18.51
N TYR A 522 13.89 -12.66 17.60
CA TYR A 522 12.91 -13.74 17.54
C TYR A 522 13.44 -14.88 16.68
N VAL A 523 13.45 -16.09 17.22
CA VAL A 523 13.80 -17.32 16.52
C VAL A 523 12.49 -18.09 16.31
N PRO A 524 11.99 -18.18 15.07
CA PRO A 524 10.77 -18.92 14.77
C PRO A 524 10.86 -20.38 15.16
N ASP A 525 9.70 -21.01 15.38
CA ASP A 525 9.62 -22.45 15.58
C ASP A 525 10.22 -23.16 14.35
N PRO A 526 11.20 -24.07 14.51
CA PRO A 526 11.78 -24.81 13.40
C PRO A 526 10.85 -25.88 12.81
N ASP A 527 9.80 -26.26 13.53
CA ASP A 527 8.79 -27.26 13.11
C ASP A 527 7.38 -26.73 13.39
N PRO A 528 6.95 -25.69 12.64
CA PRO A 528 5.70 -25.01 12.92
C PRO A 528 4.49 -25.90 12.65
N SER A 529 3.49 -25.78 13.52
CA SER A 529 2.21 -26.46 13.39
C SER A 529 1.24 -25.67 12.47
N PRO A 530 0.36 -26.35 11.73
CA PRO A 530 -0.69 -25.69 10.96
C PRO A 530 -1.56 -24.77 11.82
N VAL A 531 -1.86 -23.58 11.33
CA VAL A 531 -2.66 -22.58 12.04
C VAL A 531 -4.13 -22.69 11.62
N THR A 532 -5.02 -22.88 12.58
CA THR A 532 -6.47 -22.93 12.31
C THR A 532 -6.91 -21.63 11.60
N GLY A 533 -7.62 -21.78 10.48
CA GLY A 533 -8.07 -20.66 9.67
C GLY A 533 -7.19 -20.39 8.45
N PHE A 534 -6.12 -21.16 8.28
CA PHE A 534 -5.23 -21.04 7.12
C PHE A 534 -4.90 -22.43 6.54
N ARG A 535 -4.80 -22.50 5.21
CA ARG A 535 -4.14 -23.60 4.52
C ARG A 535 -2.68 -23.23 4.35
N ASP A 536 -1.79 -23.96 5.01
CA ASP A 536 -0.35 -23.77 4.90
C ASP A 536 0.14 -24.24 3.52
N ILE A 537 0.85 -23.38 2.79
CA ILE A 537 1.35 -23.66 1.45
C ILE A 537 2.82 -24.05 1.55
N THR A 538 3.10 -25.32 1.32
CA THR A 538 4.43 -25.91 1.62
C THR A 538 5.24 -26.28 0.38
N LEU A 539 4.68 -26.04 -0.82
CA LEU A 539 5.29 -26.38 -2.11
C LEU A 539 5.28 -25.18 -3.04
N GLY A 540 6.21 -25.14 -3.99
CA GLY A 540 6.33 -24.07 -4.97
C GLY A 540 7.41 -23.06 -4.60
N THR A 541 7.53 -22.00 -5.42
CA THR A 541 8.57 -20.96 -5.28
C THR A 541 8.16 -19.71 -6.02
N ASN A 542 8.59 -18.53 -5.55
CA ASN A 542 8.52 -17.29 -6.32
C ASN A 542 9.87 -16.91 -6.97
N GLY A 543 10.85 -17.84 -7.01
CA GLY A 543 12.18 -17.60 -7.54
C GLY A 543 13.18 -17.05 -6.52
N GLY A 544 12.74 -16.43 -5.44
CA GLY A 544 13.58 -15.91 -4.35
C GLY A 544 13.43 -16.66 -3.04
N CYS A 545 12.32 -17.34 -2.86
CA CYS A 545 12.04 -18.24 -1.75
C CYS A 545 11.56 -19.61 -2.25
N VAL A 546 11.53 -20.59 -1.36
CA VAL A 546 10.86 -21.87 -1.54
C VAL A 546 9.82 -21.99 -0.43
N ALA A 547 8.58 -22.29 -0.80
CA ALA A 547 7.51 -22.50 0.17
C ALA A 547 7.83 -23.65 1.11
N LYS A 548 7.45 -23.53 2.37
CA LYS A 548 7.78 -24.48 3.44
C LYS A 548 6.72 -24.41 4.54
N PRO A 549 6.67 -25.40 5.46
CA PRO A 549 5.77 -25.33 6.61
C PRO A 549 5.93 -24.03 7.41
N GLY A 550 4.80 -23.45 7.81
CA GLY A 550 4.71 -22.19 8.53
C GLY A 550 4.92 -20.97 7.66
N TYR A 551 5.33 -19.85 8.27
CA TYR A 551 5.53 -18.61 7.53
C TYR A 551 6.72 -18.68 6.57
N ASP A 552 6.51 -18.21 5.33
CA ASP A 552 7.58 -18.00 4.35
C ASP A 552 7.33 -16.73 3.49
N TYR A 553 8.32 -16.34 2.68
CA TYR A 553 8.23 -15.15 1.82
C TYR A 553 7.54 -15.41 0.48
N CYS A 554 7.08 -16.63 0.20
CA CYS A 554 6.33 -16.94 -1.01
C CYS A 554 4.82 -16.73 -0.79
N THR A 555 4.31 -17.19 0.37
CA THR A 555 2.86 -17.31 0.63
C THR A 555 2.43 -16.81 2.02
N GLY A 556 3.36 -16.23 2.80
CA GLY A 556 3.05 -15.77 4.15
C GLY A 556 2.65 -16.91 5.10
N ILE A 557 1.55 -16.71 5.82
CA ILE A 557 0.93 -17.72 6.69
C ILE A 557 0.17 -18.80 5.88
N GLY A 558 -0.08 -18.54 4.59
CA GLY A 558 -0.87 -19.39 3.71
C GLY A 558 -2.18 -18.75 3.27
N SER A 559 -3.13 -19.53 2.73
CA SER A 559 -4.40 -19.03 2.23
C SER A 559 -5.51 -19.15 3.28
N LEU A 560 -6.42 -18.14 3.31
CA LEU A 560 -7.52 -18.08 4.27
C LEU A 560 -8.50 -19.26 4.08
N GLN A 561 -8.97 -19.81 5.17
CA GLN A 561 -10.09 -20.74 5.24
C GLN A 561 -11.20 -20.08 6.09
N SER A 562 -12.11 -19.36 5.45
CA SER A 562 -13.01 -18.39 6.09
C SER A 562 -13.77 -18.94 7.28
N ALA A 563 -14.39 -20.12 7.15
CA ALA A 563 -15.20 -20.69 8.22
C ALA A 563 -14.34 -21.09 9.44
N ALA A 564 -13.18 -21.69 9.20
CA ALA A 564 -12.25 -22.06 10.26
C ALA A 564 -11.62 -20.81 10.90
N LEU A 565 -11.27 -19.79 10.11
CA LEU A 565 -10.75 -18.50 10.58
C LEU A 565 -11.75 -17.79 11.48
N SER A 566 -13.02 -17.70 11.05
CA SER A 566 -14.08 -17.10 11.85
C SER A 566 -14.30 -17.80 13.20
N GLY A 567 -14.12 -19.13 13.23
CA GLY A 567 -14.22 -19.88 14.48
C GLY A 567 -13.01 -19.75 15.41
N ALA A 568 -11.88 -19.28 14.91
CA ALA A 568 -10.63 -19.11 15.67
C ALA A 568 -10.45 -17.70 16.26
N LEU A 569 -11.07 -16.68 15.64
CA LEU A 569 -11.04 -15.26 16.06
C LEU A 569 -12.08 -14.96 17.12
#